data_f4c17b54a4e08de90700130b8fb37627
#
_entry.id   f4c17b54a4e08de90700130b8fb37627
#
_cell.length_a   1.000
_cell.length_b   1.000
_cell.length_c   1.000
_cell.angle_alpha   90.00
_cell.angle_beta   90.00
_cell.angle_gamma   90.00
#
_symmetry.space_group_name_H-M   'P 1'
#
loop_
_entity.id
_entity.type
_entity.pdbx_description
1 polymer ?
#
loop_
_entity_poly.entity_id
_entity_poly.type
_entity_poly.pdbx_seq_one_letter_code
_entity_poly.pdbx_strand_id
1 'polypeptide(L)'
;MSSPTAMPACLYIVATPIGNLSDMTPHAIDVLKQVAIIACEDTRTSGKLLSHFGINTKANKVEDSEEGTAYYNRHDAENESDGAAKQKGHHKLWAYHEHNSAIQTPKIIEMIQQGHSVALISDAGTPLISDPGYQLVQAAHAAGVRVSPIIGASAAIAALSVAGLPSDRFSFIGFLPAKTHGRQKQ
;
A
#
# COMPACT_ATOMS: atom_id res chain seq x y z
N MET A 1 -12.15 -6.01 -28.61
CA MET A 1 -12.14 -5.53 -27.21
C MET A 1 -11.19 -6.45 -26.46
N SER A 2 -10.00 -5.97 -26.10
CA SER A 2 -9.01 -6.76 -25.34
C SER A 2 -9.56 -7.00 -23.95
N SER A 3 -9.55 -8.25 -23.50
CA SER A 3 -9.84 -8.62 -22.11
C SER A 3 -8.99 -7.79 -21.17
N PRO A 4 -9.49 -7.35 -20.00
CA PRO A 4 -8.66 -6.65 -19.03
C PRO A 4 -7.49 -7.56 -18.65
N THR A 5 -6.29 -7.16 -19.03
CA THR A 5 -5.07 -7.90 -18.70
C THR A 5 -4.91 -7.86 -17.19
N ALA A 6 -4.85 -9.01 -16.55
CA ALA A 6 -4.63 -9.08 -15.10
C ALA A 6 -3.39 -8.26 -14.70
N MET A 7 -3.47 -7.57 -13.56
CA MET A 7 -2.37 -6.77 -13.06
C MET A 7 -1.14 -7.66 -12.81
N PRO A 8 0.07 -7.29 -13.30
CA PRO A 8 1.25 -8.11 -13.09
C PRO A 8 1.55 -8.36 -11.62
N ALA A 9 2.07 -9.55 -11.30
CA ALA A 9 2.57 -9.87 -9.96
C ALA A 9 3.73 -8.93 -9.61
N CYS A 10 3.51 -8.06 -8.64
CA CYS A 10 4.41 -6.97 -8.30
C CYS A 10 4.02 -6.40 -6.92
N LEU A 11 4.99 -5.83 -6.21
CA LEU A 11 4.74 -4.96 -5.08
C LEU A 11 4.63 -3.51 -5.57
N TYR A 12 3.44 -2.93 -5.48
CA TYR A 12 3.17 -1.54 -5.86
C TYR A 12 3.23 -0.65 -4.62
N ILE A 13 4.12 0.33 -4.61
CA ILE A 13 4.22 1.34 -3.55
C ILE A 13 3.40 2.54 -3.98
N VAL A 14 2.21 2.70 -3.39
CA VAL A 14 1.21 3.65 -3.87
C VAL A 14 1.11 4.84 -2.93
N ALA A 15 1.42 6.02 -3.43
CA ALA A 15 1.27 7.26 -2.67
C ALA A 15 -0.22 7.63 -2.51
N THR A 16 -0.57 8.12 -1.32
CA THR A 16 -1.91 8.58 -0.93
C THR A 16 -1.93 10.09 -0.68
N PRO A 17 -3.10 10.74 -0.64
CA PRO A 17 -3.22 12.18 -0.39
C PRO A 17 -2.65 12.60 0.97
N ILE A 18 -2.12 13.82 1.06
CA ILE A 18 -1.54 14.41 2.28
C ILE A 18 -2.42 15.52 2.87
N GLY A 19 -3.73 15.43 2.74
CA GLY A 19 -4.71 16.38 3.28
C GLY A 19 -5.80 16.80 2.28
N ASN A 20 -5.56 16.64 0.98
CA ASN A 20 -6.54 16.92 -0.05
C ASN A 20 -6.79 15.67 -0.91
N LEU A 21 -8.00 15.12 -0.87
CA LEU A 21 -8.36 13.92 -1.63
C LEU A 21 -8.16 14.08 -3.16
N SER A 22 -8.23 15.31 -3.68
CA SER A 22 -7.99 15.59 -5.10
C SER A 22 -6.54 15.34 -5.55
N ASP A 23 -5.59 15.17 -4.61
CA ASP A 23 -4.20 14.84 -4.92
C ASP A 23 -4.00 13.33 -5.18
N MET A 24 -5.07 12.52 -5.04
CA MET A 24 -5.02 11.13 -5.45
C MET A 24 -4.96 11.01 -6.96
N THR A 25 -3.88 10.43 -7.48
CA THR A 25 -3.71 10.35 -8.93
C THR A 25 -4.67 9.32 -9.56
N PRO A 26 -5.16 9.56 -10.79
CA PRO A 26 -5.96 8.55 -11.52
C PRO A 26 -5.25 7.22 -11.63
N HIS A 27 -3.93 7.21 -11.87
CA HIS A 27 -3.12 6.00 -11.95
C HIS A 27 -3.12 5.23 -10.61
N ALA A 28 -3.00 5.91 -9.47
CA ALA A 28 -3.08 5.27 -8.15
C ALA A 28 -4.46 4.62 -7.93
N ILE A 29 -5.54 5.32 -8.29
CA ILE A 29 -6.90 4.78 -8.20
C ILE A 29 -7.04 3.52 -9.09
N ASP A 30 -6.54 3.56 -10.32
CA ASP A 30 -6.62 2.43 -11.26
C ASP A 30 -5.83 1.22 -10.77
N VAL A 31 -4.63 1.43 -10.21
CA VAL A 31 -3.82 0.37 -9.61
C VAL A 31 -4.56 -0.25 -8.42
N LEU A 32 -5.07 0.58 -7.49
CA LEU A 32 -5.76 0.10 -6.29
C LEU A 32 -7.08 -0.63 -6.61
N LYS A 33 -7.73 -0.33 -7.75
CA LYS A 33 -8.89 -1.07 -8.25
C LYS A 33 -8.56 -2.44 -8.86
N GLN A 34 -7.30 -2.68 -9.20
CA GLN A 34 -6.89 -3.88 -9.93
C GLN A 34 -6.05 -4.86 -9.11
N VAL A 35 -5.33 -4.38 -8.07
CA VAL A 35 -4.50 -5.26 -7.23
C VAL A 35 -5.34 -6.25 -6.43
N ALA A 36 -4.79 -7.44 -6.19
CA ALA A 36 -5.47 -8.47 -5.41
C ALA A 36 -5.53 -8.13 -3.92
N ILE A 37 -4.48 -7.49 -3.39
CA ILE A 37 -4.32 -7.20 -1.97
C ILE A 37 -3.84 -5.76 -1.81
N ILE A 38 -4.40 -5.06 -0.80
CA ILE A 38 -3.94 -3.74 -0.38
C ILE A 38 -3.45 -3.87 1.07
N ALA A 39 -2.15 -3.67 1.28
CA ALA A 39 -1.52 -3.60 2.59
C ALA A 39 -1.47 -2.13 3.05
N CYS A 40 -1.82 -1.86 4.31
CA CYS A 40 -1.91 -0.51 4.86
C CYS A 40 -1.63 -0.49 6.36
N GLU A 41 -1.23 0.66 6.89
CA GLU A 41 -0.92 0.80 8.30
C GLU A 41 -2.18 0.69 9.18
N ASP A 42 -3.19 1.53 8.95
CA ASP A 42 -4.51 1.46 9.62
C ASP A 42 -5.61 1.13 8.60
N THR A 43 -6.18 -0.06 8.74
CA THR A 43 -7.26 -0.54 7.85
C THR A 43 -8.53 0.32 7.94
N ARG A 44 -8.76 1.04 9.04
CA ARG A 44 -9.93 1.91 9.21
C ARG A 44 -9.77 3.20 8.44
N THR A 45 -8.59 3.82 8.55
CA THR A 45 -8.23 5.06 7.82
C THR A 45 -8.19 4.79 6.33
N SER A 46 -7.42 3.78 5.93
CA SER A 46 -7.30 3.37 4.53
C SER A 46 -8.63 2.90 3.94
N GLY A 47 -9.46 2.18 4.70
CA GLY A 47 -10.79 1.76 4.25
C GLY A 47 -11.72 2.94 3.90
N LYS A 48 -11.66 4.05 4.66
CA LYS A 48 -12.41 5.27 4.34
C LYS A 48 -11.93 5.93 3.05
N LEU A 49 -10.60 6.03 2.87
CA LEU A 49 -9.98 6.56 1.67
C LEU A 49 -10.40 5.74 0.44
N LEU A 50 -10.23 4.42 0.50
CA LEU A 50 -10.56 3.51 -0.59
C LEU A 50 -12.04 3.56 -0.95
N SER A 51 -12.93 3.60 0.04
CA SER A 51 -14.38 3.74 -0.15
C SER A 51 -14.74 5.04 -0.85
N HIS A 52 -14.07 6.16 -0.52
CA HIS A 52 -14.28 7.45 -1.20
C HIS A 52 -14.03 7.37 -2.71
N PHE A 53 -13.05 6.58 -3.15
CA PHE A 53 -12.74 6.37 -4.57
C PHE A 53 -13.48 5.17 -5.19
N GLY A 54 -14.49 4.63 -4.50
CA GLY A 54 -15.30 3.51 -4.99
C GLY A 54 -14.55 2.18 -5.05
N ILE A 55 -13.49 2.03 -4.23
CA ILE A 55 -12.72 0.80 -4.09
C ILE A 55 -13.29 0.02 -2.92
N ASN A 56 -14.02 -1.06 -3.21
CA ASN A 56 -14.65 -1.88 -2.18
C ASN A 56 -13.64 -2.87 -1.59
N THR A 57 -13.46 -2.83 -0.28
CA THR A 57 -12.54 -3.71 0.44
C THR A 57 -13.28 -4.54 1.48
N LYS A 58 -12.86 -5.80 1.66
CA LYS A 58 -13.17 -6.57 2.86
C LYS A 58 -11.95 -6.49 3.77
N ALA A 59 -12.10 -5.89 4.94
CA ALA A 59 -11.08 -5.98 5.96
C ALA A 59 -10.97 -7.44 6.41
N ASN A 60 -9.82 -8.05 6.19
CA ASN A 60 -9.49 -9.29 6.89
C ASN A 60 -9.28 -8.88 8.36
N LYS A 61 -10.15 -9.34 9.25
CA LYS A 61 -9.83 -9.43 10.66
C LYS A 61 -8.74 -10.50 10.77
N VAL A 62 -7.49 -10.10 10.62
CA VAL A 62 -6.37 -10.91 11.07
C VAL A 62 -6.41 -10.77 12.59
N GLU A 63 -7.05 -11.70 13.27
CA GLU A 63 -6.68 -12.00 14.65
C GLU A 63 -5.18 -12.32 14.61
N ASP A 64 -4.42 -11.89 15.60
CA ASP A 64 -2.98 -12.12 15.78
C ASP A 64 -2.65 -13.62 16.01
N SER A 65 -3.35 -14.52 15.35
CA SER A 65 -3.16 -15.97 15.43
C SER A 65 -2.23 -16.44 14.31
N GLU A 66 -1.34 -17.34 14.64
CA GLU A 66 -0.34 -17.98 13.76
C GLU A 66 -0.94 -18.69 12.52
N GLU A 67 -2.25 -18.70 12.34
CA GLU A 67 -2.99 -19.40 11.27
C GLU A 67 -3.33 -18.54 10.03
N GLY A 68 -2.67 -17.41 9.83
CA GLY A 68 -2.94 -16.48 8.70
C GLY A 68 -2.77 -17.04 7.28
N THR A 69 -2.38 -18.31 7.11
CA THR A 69 -2.22 -18.99 5.81
C THR A 69 -3.47 -19.74 5.34
N ALA A 70 -4.50 -19.89 6.17
CA ALA A 70 -5.61 -20.82 5.89
C ALA A 70 -6.78 -20.27 5.07
N TYR A 71 -6.79 -19.00 4.66
CA TYR A 71 -7.95 -18.40 3.99
C TYR A 71 -7.76 -18.00 2.52
N TYR A 72 -6.74 -18.51 1.86
CA TYR A 72 -6.77 -18.59 0.40
C TYR A 72 -7.43 -19.91 0.01
N ASN A 73 -8.70 -20.09 0.40
CA ASN A 73 -9.41 -21.31 0.09
C ASN A 73 -9.87 -21.31 -1.37
N ARG A 74 -9.57 -22.42 -2.00
CA ARG A 74 -9.95 -22.92 -3.32
C ARG A 74 -11.46 -22.80 -3.66
N HIS A 75 -12.31 -22.33 -2.75
CA HIS A 75 -13.75 -22.19 -2.93
C HIS A 75 -14.20 -20.89 -3.61
N ASP A 76 -13.33 -19.87 -3.73
CA ASP A 76 -13.66 -18.67 -4.50
C ASP A 76 -13.43 -18.86 -6.01
N ALA A 77 -12.82 -19.98 -6.43
CA ALA A 77 -12.56 -20.29 -7.85
C ALA A 77 -13.66 -21.14 -8.50
N GLU A 78 -14.61 -21.70 -7.74
CA GLU A 78 -15.62 -22.64 -8.29
C GLU A 78 -17.02 -22.03 -8.52
N ASN A 79 -17.21 -20.71 -8.32
CA ASN A 79 -18.47 -20.02 -8.60
C ASN A 79 -18.43 -19.10 -9.83
N GLU A 80 -17.55 -19.36 -10.80
CA GLU A 80 -17.57 -18.70 -12.11
C GLU A 80 -18.31 -19.54 -13.17
N SER A 81 -19.59 -19.81 -12.96
CA SER A 81 -20.49 -20.19 -14.05
C SER A 81 -21.83 -19.51 -13.82
N ASP A 82 -22.01 -18.37 -14.39
CA ASP A 82 -23.13 -17.90 -15.21
C ASP A 82 -23.19 -16.38 -15.33
N GLY A 83 -23.19 -15.91 -16.60
CA GLY A 83 -23.90 -14.72 -17.06
C GLY A 83 -23.51 -13.36 -16.48
N ALA A 84 -22.76 -12.56 -17.27
CA ALA A 84 -22.77 -11.08 -17.28
C ALA A 84 -23.19 -10.39 -15.94
N ALA A 85 -22.53 -10.67 -14.85
CA ALA A 85 -22.74 -10.00 -13.58
C ALA A 85 -21.47 -9.21 -13.22
N LYS A 86 -21.68 -7.92 -12.95
CA LYS A 86 -20.73 -6.97 -12.39
C LYS A 86 -19.79 -7.66 -11.39
N GLN A 87 -18.52 -7.78 -11.71
CA GLN A 87 -17.49 -8.21 -10.75
C GLN A 87 -17.45 -7.19 -9.61
N LYS A 88 -18.17 -7.47 -8.55
CA LYS A 88 -17.94 -6.85 -7.23
C LYS A 88 -16.71 -7.54 -6.62
N GLY A 89 -15.55 -7.35 -7.23
CA GLY A 89 -14.30 -7.76 -6.63
C GLY A 89 -14.13 -7.02 -5.31
N HIS A 90 -14.08 -7.73 -4.19
CA HIS A 90 -13.71 -7.15 -2.91
C HIS A 90 -12.22 -7.35 -2.75
N HIS A 91 -11.45 -6.25 -2.79
CA HIS A 91 -10.03 -6.30 -2.49
C HIS A 91 -9.81 -6.72 -1.04
N LYS A 92 -8.79 -7.53 -0.79
CA LYS A 92 -8.38 -7.89 0.58
C LYS A 92 -7.56 -6.74 1.14
N LEU A 93 -8.00 -6.19 2.27
CA LEU A 93 -7.29 -5.14 3.00
C LEU A 93 -6.54 -5.76 4.17
N TRP A 94 -5.21 -5.67 4.17
CA TRP A 94 -4.32 -6.28 5.16
C TRP A 94 -3.65 -5.19 6.01
N ALA A 95 -3.63 -5.39 7.33
CA ALA A 95 -2.83 -4.53 8.20
C ALA A 95 -1.34 -4.85 8.04
N TYR A 96 -0.53 -3.81 7.80
CA TYR A 96 0.92 -3.88 7.72
C TYR A 96 1.53 -2.68 8.43
N HIS A 97 2.06 -2.87 9.62
CA HIS A 97 2.65 -1.84 10.48
C HIS A 97 3.91 -2.39 11.17
N GLU A 98 4.67 -1.54 11.85
CA GLU A 98 5.94 -1.93 12.48
C GLU A 98 5.82 -3.19 13.35
N HIS A 99 4.75 -3.30 14.15
CA HIS A 99 4.60 -4.41 15.10
C HIS A 99 4.28 -5.77 14.46
N ASN A 100 3.74 -5.80 13.23
CA ASN A 100 3.41 -7.05 12.54
C ASN A 100 4.24 -7.31 11.28
N SER A 101 5.13 -6.39 10.90
CA SER A 101 5.92 -6.45 9.67
C SER A 101 6.72 -7.75 9.55
N ALA A 102 7.31 -8.24 10.64
CA ALA A 102 8.07 -9.49 10.65
C ALA A 102 7.24 -10.72 10.25
N ILE A 103 5.94 -10.74 10.62
CA ILE A 103 5.01 -11.82 10.32
C ILE A 103 4.38 -11.64 8.94
N GLN A 104 4.03 -10.41 8.57
CA GLN A 104 3.30 -10.13 7.34
C GLN A 104 4.21 -10.09 6.11
N THR A 105 5.46 -9.67 6.25
CA THR A 105 6.40 -9.58 5.12
C THR A 105 6.54 -10.91 4.36
N PRO A 106 6.85 -12.06 5.01
CA PRO A 106 6.97 -13.34 4.30
C PRO A 106 5.68 -13.72 3.56
N LYS A 107 4.52 -13.49 4.18
CA LYS A 107 3.21 -13.81 3.59
C LYS A 107 2.93 -12.97 2.34
N ILE A 108 3.24 -11.67 2.37
CA ILE A 108 3.08 -10.79 1.21
C ILE A 108 4.00 -11.22 0.08
N ILE A 109 5.26 -11.54 0.37
CA ILE A 109 6.22 -12.01 -0.64
C ILE A 109 5.72 -13.32 -1.28
N GLU A 110 5.26 -14.28 -0.47
CA GLU A 110 4.70 -15.54 -0.97
C GLU A 110 3.51 -15.30 -1.90
N MET A 111 2.57 -14.42 -1.52
CA MET A 111 1.42 -14.07 -2.37
C MET A 111 1.85 -13.50 -3.72
N ILE A 112 2.88 -12.64 -3.75
CA ILE A 112 3.37 -12.09 -5.01
C ILE A 112 4.06 -13.17 -5.85
N GLN A 113 4.82 -14.08 -5.24
CA GLN A 113 5.44 -15.22 -5.94
C GLN A 113 4.41 -16.20 -6.50
N GLN A 114 3.23 -16.30 -5.88
CA GLN A 114 2.08 -17.06 -6.38
C GLN A 114 1.33 -16.35 -7.53
N GLY A 115 1.80 -15.18 -7.97
CA GLY A 115 1.24 -14.45 -9.11
C GLY A 115 0.28 -13.32 -8.75
N HIS A 116 0.12 -13.00 -7.47
CA HIS A 116 -0.78 -11.92 -7.04
C HIS A 116 -0.09 -10.55 -7.07
N SER A 117 -0.86 -9.52 -7.40
CA SER A 117 -0.45 -8.11 -7.27
C SER A 117 -0.79 -7.59 -5.89
N VAL A 118 0.15 -6.91 -5.23
CA VAL A 118 -0.02 -6.33 -3.90
C VAL A 118 0.33 -4.85 -3.93
N ALA A 119 -0.53 -3.99 -3.40
CA ALA A 119 -0.21 -2.59 -3.15
C ALA A 119 0.09 -2.36 -1.67
N LEU A 120 1.12 -1.57 -1.38
CA LEU A 120 1.36 -0.97 -0.06
C LEU A 120 0.96 0.50 -0.13
N ILE A 121 0.09 0.93 0.78
CA ILE A 121 -0.30 2.32 0.99
C ILE A 121 0.01 2.76 2.41
N SER A 122 0.25 4.05 2.60
CA SER A 122 0.35 4.69 3.92
C SER A 122 -0.93 5.46 4.24
N ASP A 123 -1.07 5.93 5.46
CA ASP A 123 -2.22 6.76 5.88
C ASP A 123 -2.19 8.12 5.18
N ALA A 124 -1.00 8.65 4.86
CA ALA A 124 -0.84 9.89 4.10
C ALA A 124 0.54 9.96 3.42
N GLY A 125 0.58 10.30 2.14
CA GLY A 125 1.82 10.51 1.38
C GLY A 125 2.42 9.23 0.79
N THR A 126 3.73 9.23 0.62
CA THR A 126 4.47 8.13 0.00
C THR A 126 4.90 7.12 1.05
N PRO A 127 4.49 5.83 0.96
CA PRO A 127 4.95 4.79 1.89
C PRO A 127 6.47 4.74 2.02
N LEU A 128 7.00 4.24 3.10
CA LEU A 128 8.41 4.15 3.49
C LEU A 128 9.05 5.49 3.94
N ILE A 129 8.48 6.61 3.59
CA ILE A 129 9.03 7.93 3.95
C ILE A 129 8.47 8.36 5.31
N SER A 130 9.13 7.96 6.38
CA SER A 130 8.67 8.00 7.79
C SER A 130 7.45 7.12 8.08
N ASP A 131 7.25 6.10 7.27
CA ASP A 131 6.14 5.14 7.33
C ASP A 131 6.67 3.70 7.26
N PRO A 132 5.90 2.68 7.67
CA PRO A 132 6.26 1.28 7.51
C PRO A 132 6.49 0.89 6.04
N GLY A 133 7.30 -0.14 5.80
CA GLY A 133 7.46 -0.72 4.45
C GLY A 133 8.89 -1.01 4.03
N TYR A 134 9.89 -0.43 4.69
CA TYR A 134 11.31 -0.65 4.34
C TYR A 134 11.66 -2.14 4.31
N GLN A 135 11.29 -2.89 5.36
CA GLN A 135 11.55 -4.33 5.45
C GLN A 135 10.86 -5.12 4.33
N LEU A 136 9.64 -4.73 3.96
CA LEU A 136 8.91 -5.38 2.87
C LEU A 136 9.60 -5.17 1.51
N VAL A 137 10.02 -3.94 1.22
CA VAL A 137 10.74 -3.64 -0.03
C VAL A 137 12.09 -4.35 -0.07
N GLN A 138 12.82 -4.38 1.05
CA GLN A 138 14.07 -5.12 1.16
C GLN A 138 13.88 -6.62 0.91
N ALA A 139 12.87 -7.22 1.51
CA ALA A 139 12.52 -8.63 1.31
C ALA A 139 12.06 -8.91 -0.13
N ALA A 140 11.32 -7.99 -0.74
CA ALA A 140 10.90 -8.10 -2.13
C ALA A 140 12.11 -8.16 -3.07
N HIS A 141 13.08 -7.27 -2.89
CA HIS A 141 14.33 -7.30 -3.68
C HIS A 141 15.13 -8.59 -3.44
N ALA A 142 15.24 -9.04 -2.19
CA ALA A 142 15.94 -10.30 -1.86
C ALA A 142 15.27 -11.53 -2.49
N ALA A 143 13.95 -11.49 -2.64
CA ALA A 143 13.15 -12.56 -3.26
C ALA A 143 13.02 -12.44 -4.79
N GLY A 144 13.68 -11.46 -5.43
CA GLY A 144 13.56 -11.21 -6.87
C GLY A 144 12.16 -10.70 -7.29
N VAL A 145 11.36 -10.22 -6.35
CA VAL A 145 10.03 -9.64 -6.61
C VAL A 145 10.19 -8.23 -7.17
N ARG A 146 9.46 -7.96 -8.25
CA ARG A 146 9.41 -6.61 -8.83
C ARG A 146 8.74 -5.65 -7.86
N VAL A 147 9.35 -4.47 -7.66
CA VAL A 147 8.77 -3.34 -6.91
C VAL A 147 8.55 -2.19 -7.87
N SER A 148 7.38 -1.57 -7.83
CA SER A 148 7.00 -0.47 -8.73
C SER A 148 6.41 0.70 -7.93
N PRO A 149 6.98 1.91 -8.05
CA PRO A 149 6.40 3.09 -7.43
C PRO A 149 5.20 3.58 -8.24
N ILE A 150 4.13 3.96 -7.55
CA ILE A 150 2.99 4.70 -8.11
C ILE A 150 3.04 6.10 -7.54
N ILE A 151 3.44 7.02 -8.39
CA ILE A 151 3.77 8.40 -8.03
C ILE A 151 2.53 9.14 -7.52
N GLY A 152 2.72 9.95 -6.48
CA GLY A 152 1.67 10.81 -5.92
C GLY A 152 2.23 11.82 -4.93
N ALA A 153 1.44 12.20 -3.94
CA ALA A 153 1.76 13.26 -2.98
C ALA A 153 2.98 12.91 -2.10
N SER A 154 3.82 13.93 -1.88
CA SER A 154 4.95 13.89 -0.96
C SER A 154 5.07 15.22 -0.23
N ALA A 155 4.85 15.23 1.09
CA ALA A 155 4.91 16.43 1.90
C ALA A 155 6.31 17.10 1.88
N ALA A 156 7.37 16.29 1.87
CA ALA A 156 8.74 16.80 1.83
C ALA A 156 9.01 17.56 0.52
N ILE A 157 8.61 17.01 -0.61
CA ILE A 157 8.81 17.65 -1.92
C ILE A 157 7.88 18.86 -2.08
N ALA A 158 6.62 18.76 -1.64
CA ALA A 158 5.70 19.88 -1.66
C ALA A 158 6.22 21.07 -0.82
N ALA A 159 6.71 20.83 0.39
CA ALA A 159 7.30 21.85 1.24
C ALA A 159 8.55 22.48 0.60
N LEU A 160 9.45 21.66 0.04
CA LEU A 160 10.67 22.14 -0.61
C LEU A 160 10.36 23.01 -1.82
N SER A 161 9.36 22.66 -2.62
CA SER A 161 9.00 23.39 -3.85
C SER A 161 8.50 24.82 -3.59
N VAL A 162 7.98 25.11 -2.40
CA VAL A 162 7.46 26.43 -2.03
C VAL A 162 8.33 27.17 -0.99
N ALA A 163 9.43 26.55 -0.53
CA ALA A 163 10.27 27.12 0.50
C ALA A 163 11.10 28.35 0.07
N GLY A 164 11.30 28.53 -1.24
CA GLY A 164 12.15 29.60 -1.75
C GLY A 164 13.64 29.42 -1.42
N LEU A 165 14.06 28.20 -1.09
CA LEU A 165 15.43 27.81 -0.76
C LEU A 165 16.07 27.03 -1.92
N PRO A 166 17.42 27.02 -2.04
CA PRO A 166 18.10 26.13 -2.99
C PRO A 166 17.67 24.68 -2.79
N SER A 167 17.27 23.98 -3.85
CA SER A 167 16.71 22.63 -3.80
C SER A 167 17.59 21.57 -4.46
N ASP A 168 18.77 21.96 -4.95
CA ASP A 168 19.75 21.05 -5.56
C ASP A 168 20.32 20.02 -4.61
N ARG A 169 20.32 20.33 -3.30
CA ARG A 169 20.71 19.42 -2.23
C ARG A 169 19.84 19.64 -1.01
N PHE A 170 19.23 18.58 -0.50
CA PHE A 170 18.49 18.59 0.76
C PHE A 170 18.62 17.25 1.47
N SER A 171 18.38 17.24 2.76
CA SER A 171 18.39 16.02 3.58
C SER A 171 17.03 15.84 4.24
N PHE A 172 16.47 14.64 4.11
CA PHE A 172 15.27 14.24 4.84
C PHE A 172 15.69 13.49 6.10
N ILE A 173 15.50 14.10 7.26
CA ILE A 173 15.92 13.54 8.56
C ILE A 173 14.76 12.93 9.36
N GLY A 174 13.59 12.81 8.76
CA GLY A 174 12.38 12.29 9.40
C GLY A 174 11.76 13.29 10.39
N PHE A 175 11.04 12.75 11.37
CA PHE A 175 10.41 13.57 12.41
C PHE A 175 11.39 13.99 13.48
N LEU A 176 11.40 15.28 13.80
CA LEU A 176 12.16 15.80 14.91
C LEU A 176 11.60 15.27 16.25
N PRO A 177 12.45 15.11 17.29
CA PRO A 177 11.99 14.74 18.62
C PRO A 177 10.88 15.67 19.14
N ALA A 178 9.83 15.10 19.75
CA ALA A 178 8.71 15.88 20.26
C ALA A 178 9.12 16.87 21.39
N LYS A 179 10.12 16.50 22.20
CA LYS A 179 10.63 17.34 23.31
C LYS A 179 11.67 18.34 22.81
N THR A 180 11.54 19.61 23.25
CA THR A 180 12.43 20.73 22.85
C THR A 180 13.92 20.43 23.06
N HIS A 181 14.29 19.84 24.19
CA HIS A 181 15.69 19.48 24.47
C HIS A 181 16.25 18.43 23.46
N GLY A 182 15.43 17.49 23.00
CA GLY A 182 15.84 16.54 21.95
C GLY A 182 16.06 17.24 20.61
N ARG A 183 15.20 18.19 20.23
CA ARG A 183 15.35 18.97 18.97
C ARG A 183 16.59 19.86 18.94
N GLN A 184 17.00 20.38 20.11
CA GLN A 184 18.20 21.23 20.19
C GLN A 184 19.52 20.45 20.11
N LYS A 185 19.48 19.11 20.26
CA LYS A 185 20.66 18.24 20.19
C LYS A 185 20.86 17.62 18.80
N GLN A 186 19.91 17.76 17.91
CA GLN A 186 19.93 17.28 16.54
C GLN A 186 20.32 18.41 15.58
#